data_b7f91c7abfeb22b0622f3e8dfc551b5b
#
_entry.id   b7f91c7abfeb22b0622f3e8dfc551b5b
#
_cell.length_a   1.000
_cell.length_b   1.000
_cell.length_c   1.000
_cell.angle_alpha   90.00
_cell.angle_beta   90.00
_cell.angle_gamma   90.00
#
_symmetry.space_group_name_H-M   'P 1'
#
loop_
_entity.id
_entity.type
_entity.pdbx_description
1 polymer ?
#
loop_
_entity_poly.entity_id
_entity_poly.type
_entity_poly.pdbx_seq_one_letter_code
_entity_poly.pdbx_strand_id
1 'polypeptide(L)'
;DDWLNIYANYDMEKNRPCDTLELNLCKADGTEETWSYPLNAAEREVLARKMEAFCQQQTGMSLRDYAQQFQEKPEQRQGPVMKL
;
A
#
# COMPACT_ATOMS: atom_id res chain seq x y z
N ASP A 1 0.09 -25.79 3.68
CA ASP A 1 1.23 -24.93 3.98
C ASP A 1 0.77 -23.58 4.50
N ASP A 2 1.54 -23.04 5.42
CA ASP A 2 1.28 -21.70 5.94
C ASP A 2 1.95 -20.67 5.06
N TRP A 3 1.34 -19.52 4.92
CA TRP A 3 2.03 -18.43 4.25
C TRP A 3 1.65 -17.09 4.88
N LEU A 4 2.53 -16.13 4.71
CA LEU A 4 2.38 -14.81 5.31
C LEU A 4 2.23 -13.77 4.21
N ASN A 5 1.16 -13.01 4.30
CA ASN A 5 0.94 -11.86 3.41
C ASN A 5 1.32 -10.60 4.15
N ILE A 6 2.03 -9.73 3.48
CA ILE A 6 2.45 -8.45 4.05
C ILE A 6 1.93 -7.35 3.15
N TYR A 7 1.17 -6.42 3.72
CA TYR A 7 0.58 -5.34 2.95
C TYR A 7 1.16 -4.01 3.43
N ALA A 8 1.71 -3.27 2.49
CA ALA A 8 2.19 -1.92 2.74
C ALA A 8 1.23 -0.96 2.05
N ASN A 9 0.70 -0.02 2.79
CA ASN A 9 -0.30 0.89 2.29
C ASN A 9 0.27 2.29 2.13
N TYR A 10 -0.28 3.02 1.19
CA TYR A 10 0.15 4.39 0.92
C TYR A 10 -0.97 5.35 1.30
N ASP A 11 -0.62 6.37 2.09
CA ASP A 11 -1.58 7.38 2.51
C ASP A 11 -1.67 8.46 1.43
N MET A 12 -2.74 8.44 0.68
CA MET A 12 -2.92 9.36 -0.43
C MET A 12 -3.05 10.80 0.03
N GLU A 13 -3.66 11.02 1.17
CA GLU A 13 -3.84 12.35 1.70
C GLU A 13 -2.52 13.00 2.06
N LYS A 14 -1.68 12.26 2.78
CA LYS A 14 -0.40 12.77 3.23
C LYS A 14 0.70 12.55 2.21
N ASN A 15 0.40 11.81 1.16
CA ASN A 15 1.32 11.51 0.07
C ASN A 15 2.59 10.84 0.58
N ARG A 16 2.39 9.81 1.42
CA ARG A 16 3.51 9.05 1.99
C ARG A 16 2.99 7.68 2.44
N PRO A 17 3.90 6.72 2.69
CA PRO A 17 3.46 5.43 3.19
C PRO A 17 2.79 5.57 4.55
N CYS A 18 1.87 4.67 4.82
CA CYS A 18 1.21 4.64 6.13
C CYS A 18 2.18 4.24 7.21
N ASP A 19 1.80 4.49 8.45
CA ASP A 19 2.68 4.26 9.59
C ASP A 19 2.77 2.81 10.02
N THR A 20 1.96 1.93 9.43
CA THR A 20 1.95 0.53 9.82
C THR A 20 1.95 -0.37 8.61
N LEU A 21 2.49 -1.59 8.81
CA LEU A 21 2.31 -2.68 7.87
C LEU A 21 1.20 -3.58 8.38
N GLU A 22 0.41 -4.14 7.47
CA GLU A 22 -0.58 -5.13 7.83
C GLU A 22 -0.06 -6.51 7.51
N LEU A 23 -0.17 -7.41 8.47
CA LEU A 23 0.34 -8.77 8.34
C LEU A 23 -0.83 -9.73 8.44
N ASN A 24 -0.83 -10.71 7.54
CA ASN A 24 -1.89 -11.70 7.50
C ASN A 24 -1.27 -13.08 7.35
N LEU A 25 -1.37 -13.89 8.39
CA LEU A 25 -0.84 -15.24 8.36
C LEU A 25 -1.98 -16.20 8.06
N CYS A 26 -1.85 -16.91 6.94
CA CYS A 26 -2.84 -17.91 6.52
C CYS A 26 -2.28 -19.28 6.83
N LYS A 27 -3.00 -20.04 7.65
CA LYS A 27 -2.53 -21.34 8.08
C LYS A 27 -3.13 -22.45 7.21
N ALA A 28 -2.43 -23.56 7.17
CA ALA A 28 -2.84 -24.67 6.34
C ALA A 28 -4.22 -25.20 6.71
N ASP A 29 -4.63 -25.04 7.97
CA ASP A 29 -5.92 -25.52 8.42
C ASP A 29 -7.08 -24.56 8.09
N GLY A 30 -6.80 -23.48 7.37
CA GLY A 30 -7.82 -22.52 6.96
C GLY A 30 -8.02 -21.36 7.90
N THR A 31 -7.33 -21.35 9.03
CA THR A 31 -7.45 -20.22 9.94
C THR A 31 -6.52 -19.07 9.54
N GLU A 32 -6.88 -17.87 9.94
CA GLU A 32 -6.08 -16.67 9.62
C GLU A 32 -5.87 -15.85 10.87
N GLU A 33 -4.70 -15.23 10.93
CA GLU A 33 -4.40 -14.27 11.99
C GLU A 33 -3.90 -13.00 11.32
N THR A 34 -4.39 -11.86 11.81
CA THR A 34 -3.97 -10.58 11.26
C THR A 34 -3.52 -9.66 12.37
N TRP A 35 -2.54 -8.84 12.09
CA TRP A 35 -2.11 -7.82 13.04
C TRP A 35 -1.38 -6.72 12.29
N SER A 36 -1.17 -5.59 12.97
CA SER A 36 -0.49 -4.44 12.41
C SER A 36 0.88 -4.30 13.05
N TYR A 37 1.87 -3.97 12.26
CA TYR A 37 3.23 -3.73 12.73
C TYR A 37 3.53 -2.24 12.61
N PRO A 38 3.75 -1.53 13.72
CA PRO A 38 4.04 -0.10 13.63
C PRO A 38 5.45 0.14 13.13
N LEU A 39 5.59 1.15 12.26
CA LEU A 39 6.88 1.48 11.67
C LEU A 39 7.47 2.70 12.36
N ASN A 40 8.78 2.65 12.64
CA ASN A 40 9.46 3.84 13.12
C ASN A 40 9.89 4.70 11.93
N ALA A 41 10.46 5.87 12.20
CA ALA A 41 10.79 6.82 11.15
C ALA A 41 11.76 6.24 10.13
N ALA A 42 12.77 5.52 10.60
CA ALA A 42 13.76 4.94 9.69
C ALA A 42 13.13 3.87 8.81
N GLU A 43 12.26 3.06 9.39
CA GLU A 43 11.57 2.02 8.61
C GLU A 43 10.65 2.62 7.58
N ARG A 44 9.95 3.70 7.93
CA ARG A 44 9.08 4.37 6.96
C ARG A 44 9.87 4.94 5.80
N GLU A 45 11.06 5.45 6.08
CA GLU A 45 11.90 6.00 5.02
C GLU A 45 12.38 4.92 4.06
N VAL A 46 12.79 3.78 4.60
CA VAL A 46 13.20 2.66 3.76
C VAL A 46 12.02 2.18 2.91
N LEU A 47 10.85 2.06 3.54
CA LEU A 47 9.66 1.63 2.82
C LEU A 47 9.30 2.60 1.71
N ALA A 48 9.40 3.91 1.98
CA ALA A 48 9.09 4.92 0.98
C ALA A 48 9.99 4.77 -0.24
N ARG A 49 11.27 4.54 -0.02
CA ARG A 49 12.21 4.36 -1.13
C ARG A 49 11.88 3.11 -1.95
N LYS A 50 11.51 2.03 -1.27
CA LYS A 50 11.17 0.79 -1.98
C LYS A 50 9.88 0.94 -2.77
N MET A 51 8.88 1.62 -2.20
CA MET A 51 7.65 1.87 -2.91
C MET A 51 7.87 2.77 -4.11
N GLU A 52 8.74 3.77 -3.96
CA GLU A 52 9.07 4.66 -5.05
C GLU A 52 9.72 3.89 -6.20
N ALA A 53 10.71 3.06 -5.88
CA ALA A 53 11.39 2.28 -6.89
C ALA A 53 10.43 1.32 -7.60
N PHE A 54 9.59 0.68 -6.85
CA PHE A 54 8.61 -0.25 -7.42
C PHE A 54 7.64 0.47 -8.33
N CYS A 55 7.15 1.62 -7.89
CA CYS A 55 6.20 2.39 -8.70
C CYS A 55 6.82 2.83 -10.01
N GLN A 56 8.05 3.33 -9.98
CA GLN A 56 8.72 3.74 -11.19
C GLN A 56 8.98 2.57 -12.13
N GLN A 57 9.28 1.42 -11.57
CA GLN A 57 9.51 0.23 -12.37
C GLN A 57 8.22 -0.23 -13.07
N GLN A 58 7.10 -0.13 -12.37
CA GLN A 58 5.84 -0.62 -12.90
C GLN A 58 5.11 0.38 -13.79
N THR A 59 5.22 1.67 -13.48
CA THR A 59 4.44 2.68 -14.19
C THR A 59 5.28 3.70 -14.93
N GLY A 60 6.57 3.79 -14.66
CA GLY A 60 7.42 4.82 -15.22
C GLY A 60 7.23 6.18 -14.59
N MET A 61 6.44 6.26 -13.52
CA MET A 61 6.14 7.52 -12.84
C MET A 61 6.66 7.46 -11.41
N SER A 62 6.92 8.63 -10.82
CA SER A 62 7.22 8.69 -9.41
C SER A 62 5.96 8.31 -8.63
N LEU A 63 6.15 7.84 -7.40
CA LEU A 63 5.03 7.48 -6.56
C LEU A 63 4.14 8.69 -6.29
N ARG A 64 4.75 9.85 -6.09
CA ARG A 64 4.00 11.08 -5.86
C ARG A 64 3.10 11.43 -7.04
N ASP A 65 3.65 11.37 -8.25
CA ASP A 65 2.88 11.69 -9.43
C ASP A 65 1.76 10.67 -9.67
N TYR A 66 2.09 9.42 -9.45
CA TYR A 66 1.09 8.37 -9.61
C TYR A 66 -0.06 8.57 -8.63
N ALA A 67 0.25 8.88 -7.37
CA ALA A 67 -0.78 9.10 -6.36
C ALA A 67 -1.64 10.31 -6.66
N GLN A 68 -1.03 11.36 -7.23
CA GLN A 68 -1.79 12.56 -7.55
C GLN A 68 -2.88 12.34 -8.56
N GLN A 69 -2.71 11.40 -9.45
CA GLN A 69 -3.75 11.08 -10.43
C GLN A 69 -5.06 10.71 -9.74
N PHE A 70 -4.98 9.99 -8.66
CA PHE A 70 -6.18 9.56 -7.96
C PHE A 70 -6.80 10.70 -7.16
N GLN A 71 -5.99 11.60 -6.67
CA GLN A 71 -6.50 12.75 -5.93
C GLN A 71 -7.17 13.76 -6.83
N GLU A 72 -6.69 13.90 -8.05
CA GLU A 72 -7.22 14.89 -8.97
C GLU A 72 -8.49 14.46 -9.66
N LYS A 73 -8.85 13.21 -9.56
CA LYS A 73 -10.01 12.68 -10.27
C LYS A 73 -10.93 11.91 -9.34
N PRO A 74 -11.45 12.58 -8.32
CA PRO A 74 -12.29 11.87 -7.36
C PRO A 74 -13.55 11.29 -7.95
N GLU A 75 -14.11 11.91 -8.95
CA GLU A 75 -15.32 11.38 -9.57
C GLU A 75 -15.11 10.03 -10.19
N GLN A 76 -13.95 9.84 -10.77
CA GLN A 76 -13.64 8.59 -11.40
C GLN A 76 -13.57 7.45 -10.42
N ARG A 77 -13.11 7.72 -9.23
CA ARG A 77 -13.04 6.70 -8.21
C ARG A 77 -14.41 6.26 -7.76
N GLN A 78 -15.37 7.17 -7.81
CA GLN A 78 -16.72 6.86 -7.40
C GLN A 78 -17.50 6.16 -8.47
N GLY A 79 -17.31 6.61 -9.66
CA GLY A 79 -18.15 6.19 -10.73
C GLY A 79 -18.05 4.77 -11.08
N PRO A 80 -17.03 4.39 -11.59
CA PRO A 80 -16.96 3.11 -12.10
C PRO A 80 -16.68 2.10 -11.16
N VAL A 81 -16.19 2.54 -10.46
CA VAL A 81 -15.71 1.64 -9.67
C VAL A 81 -16.63 0.90 -9.18
N MET A 82 -17.05 1.38 -9.31
CA MET A 82 -17.64 0.82 -8.90
C MET A 82 -18.36 0.13 -9.49
N LYS A 83 -18.56 0.25 -10.11
CA LYS A 83 -19.14 -0.33 -10.67
C LYS A 83 -18.74 -1.21 -11.15
N LEU A 84 -18.17 -1.10 -11.01
CA LEU A 84 -17.59 -1.74 -11.16
C LEU A 84 -17.60 -2.19 -10.86
#